data_c96abb091003bf6215ffb544b0c5fcd9
#
_entry.id   c96abb091003bf6215ffb544b0c5fcd9
#
_cell.length_a   1.000
_cell.length_b   1.000
_cell.length_c   1.000
_cell.angle_alpha   90.00
_cell.angle_beta   90.00
_cell.angle_gamma   90.00
#
_symmetry.space_group_name_H-M   'P 1'
#
loop_
_entity.id
_entity.type
_entity.pdbx_description
1 polymer ?
#
loop_
_entity_poly.entity_id
_entity_poly.type
_entity_poly.pdbx_seq_one_letter_code
_entity_poly.pdbx_strand_id
1 'polypeptide(L)'
;MKKSIRAAAAALLIPILLALTGCSLTVDSVMSVIAPTETPVPGSDLVFSDQPEATPEPRQITYEKMDGVFSPFFAETDGDKAVSEMTQLSLRAVEGNRAPAEITRTTGSDGTASVTIRLQKGLRCADGAELTADDLLFTYYVLMDESYEGPYTINRLPIDGIALYWNGMDSDMYGKYMMIYDEIYNGGKYEADLEKAVEDARRAAVEKGVSEENADQDADVVKAQQALDEYDTVRADEIRDAIDNAWRNDAQALVDYTMENYSGTIALRTPYTREEVLANSGLQVAYTMLDRGFGKFTDGGGFASTSGRTWDLTAEFPMAEDLYNEMFEAYDGDVAQYWSIEGIGRADMLAAVQNSLVREWAPLDDDWRGGVQSVSGVEKLDDLTIRISLTRCDDTILKALTEIPVAPLHIYGDVSLFDPENGSFGFTKGDLSSVRANNGKAVGAGEYVYRETDISTVYLDANENYWLGVTEVPEVILTKAG
;
A
#
# COMPACT_ATOMS: atom_id res chain seq x y z
N MET A 1 3.52 24.37 -38.12
CA MET A 1 2.53 23.33 -38.34
C MET A 1 3.13 21.95 -38.02
N LYS A 2 3.56 21.67 -36.79
CA LYS A 2 4.10 20.35 -36.39
C LYS A 2 3.76 20.00 -34.90
N LYS A 3 2.65 20.54 -34.38
CA LYS A 3 2.19 20.28 -33.01
C LYS A 3 1.01 19.28 -32.88
N SER A 4 0.65 18.53 -33.93
CA SER A 4 -0.59 17.76 -33.90
C SER A 4 -0.46 16.23 -34.01
N ILE A 5 0.73 15.64 -33.91
CA ILE A 5 0.88 14.17 -34.05
C ILE A 5 1.29 13.47 -32.76
N ARG A 6 1.74 14.18 -31.70
CA ARG A 6 2.15 13.54 -30.43
C ARG A 6 1.06 13.47 -29.33
N ALA A 7 -0.13 14.01 -29.58
CA ALA A 7 -1.25 13.99 -28.61
C ALA A 7 -2.20 12.77 -28.72
N ALA A 8 -1.89 11.79 -29.55
CA ALA A 8 -2.82 10.68 -29.85
C ALA A 8 -2.47 9.34 -29.17
N ALA A 9 -1.40 9.26 -28.38
CA ALA A 9 -1.00 8.00 -27.73
C ALA A 9 -1.33 7.91 -26.23
N ALA A 10 -1.84 8.97 -25.61
CA ALA A 10 -2.13 9.00 -24.16
C ALA A 10 -3.62 8.85 -23.80
N ALA A 11 -4.47 8.47 -24.74
CA ALA A 11 -5.93 8.38 -24.50
C ALA A 11 -6.46 6.97 -24.74
N LEU A 12 -5.94 5.96 -24.04
CA LEU A 12 -6.55 4.62 -23.99
C LEU A 12 -6.27 3.96 -22.63
N LEU A 13 -6.68 4.63 -21.57
CA LEU A 13 -7.05 4.00 -20.32
C LEU A 13 -8.54 4.26 -20.10
N ILE A 14 -9.33 3.35 -20.63
CA ILE A 14 -10.76 3.25 -20.40
C ILE A 14 -10.94 2.80 -18.93
N PRO A 15 -11.63 3.55 -18.08
CA PRO A 15 -12.08 3.00 -16.82
C PRO A 15 -13.19 2.00 -17.11
N ILE A 16 -12.94 0.73 -16.86
CA ILE A 16 -14.00 -0.28 -16.80
C ILE A 16 -14.83 0.05 -15.56
N LEU A 17 -15.94 0.73 -15.78
CA LEU A 17 -16.98 0.93 -14.80
C LEU A 17 -17.73 -0.41 -14.68
N LEU A 18 -17.34 -1.23 -13.69
CA LEU A 18 -18.15 -2.38 -13.30
C LEU A 18 -19.40 -1.84 -12.61
N ALA A 19 -20.51 -1.87 -13.33
CA ALA A 19 -21.82 -1.75 -12.74
C ALA A 19 -22.09 -3.03 -11.94
N LEU A 20 -21.89 -2.98 -10.63
CA LEU A 20 -22.42 -3.95 -9.70
C LEU A 20 -23.93 -3.66 -9.57
N THR A 21 -24.72 -4.38 -10.31
CA THR A 21 -26.15 -4.50 -10.04
C THR A 21 -26.32 -5.32 -8.77
N GLY A 22 -26.52 -4.64 -7.66
CA GLY A 22 -26.92 -5.26 -6.42
C GLY A 22 -28.29 -5.93 -6.56
N CYS A 23 -28.33 -7.23 -6.43
CA CYS A 23 -29.57 -7.93 -6.09
C CYS A 23 -29.81 -7.73 -4.59
N SER A 24 -30.65 -6.76 -4.25
CA SER A 24 -31.28 -6.72 -2.94
C SER A 24 -32.43 -7.72 -2.95
N LEU A 25 -32.26 -8.83 -2.28
CA LEU A 25 -33.38 -9.71 -1.91
C LEU A 25 -34.11 -9.08 -0.72
N THR A 26 -35.16 -8.34 -1.00
CA THR A 26 -36.16 -7.99 0.01
C THR A 26 -37.07 -9.20 0.21
N VAL A 27 -36.99 -9.80 1.39
CA VAL A 27 -37.93 -10.82 1.82
C VAL A 27 -39.14 -10.08 2.42
N ASP A 28 -40.12 -9.76 1.60
CA ASP A 28 -41.47 -9.42 2.07
C ASP A 28 -42.25 -10.71 2.23
N SER A 29 -42.26 -11.23 3.43
CA SER A 29 -43.16 -12.32 3.82
C SER A 29 -44.53 -11.76 4.18
N VAL A 30 -45.43 -11.97 3.29
CA VAL A 30 -46.86 -11.77 3.57
C VAL A 30 -47.31 -12.87 4.53
N MET A 31 -47.55 -12.54 5.78
CA MET A 31 -48.33 -13.38 6.71
C MET A 31 -49.70 -12.70 6.95
N SER A 32 -50.67 -13.13 6.19
CA SER A 32 -52.09 -12.92 6.58
C SER A 32 -52.50 -14.10 7.47
N VAL A 33 -52.59 -13.86 8.76
CA VAL A 33 -53.20 -14.82 9.70
C VAL A 33 -54.64 -14.46 9.92
N ILE A 34 -55.50 -15.35 9.46
CA ILE A 34 -56.93 -15.37 9.87
C ILE A 34 -56.99 -16.15 11.20
N ALA A 35 -57.31 -15.46 12.27
CA ALA A 35 -57.56 -16.09 13.56
C ALA A 35 -58.98 -16.64 13.62
N PRO A 36 -59.14 -17.90 14.07
CA PRO A 36 -60.40 -18.36 14.58
C PRO A 36 -60.48 -18.15 16.10
N THR A 37 -61.54 -17.49 16.51
CA THR A 37 -61.96 -17.35 17.91
C THR A 37 -62.48 -18.71 18.38
N GLU A 38 -61.84 -19.37 19.34
CA GLU A 38 -62.40 -20.46 20.08
C GLU A 38 -62.42 -20.17 21.60
N THR A 39 -63.61 -20.40 22.17
CA THR A 39 -63.91 -20.30 23.58
C THR A 39 -63.23 -21.40 24.41
N PRO A 40 -62.87 -21.15 25.68
CA PRO A 40 -62.15 -22.12 26.48
C PRO A 40 -63.07 -23.21 27.02
N VAL A 41 -62.74 -24.48 26.77
CA VAL A 41 -63.31 -25.66 27.41
C VAL A 41 -62.41 -26.02 28.61
N PRO A 42 -62.96 -26.19 29.83
CA PRO A 42 -62.15 -26.63 30.96
C PRO A 42 -61.97 -28.14 30.98
N GLY A 43 -60.74 -28.55 31.12
CA GLY A 43 -60.37 -29.93 31.53
C GLY A 43 -59.90 -30.86 30.42
N SER A 44 -58.64 -30.76 30.08
CA SER A 44 -57.88 -31.87 29.57
C SER A 44 -56.47 -31.83 30.14
N ASP A 45 -56.07 -32.95 30.70
CA ASP A 45 -54.75 -33.17 31.29
C ASP A 45 -53.65 -32.77 30.32
N LEU A 46 -52.74 -31.92 30.79
CA LEU A 46 -51.50 -31.60 30.08
C LEU A 46 -50.67 -32.89 29.98
N VAL A 47 -50.77 -33.58 28.85
CA VAL A 47 -49.77 -34.55 28.43
C VAL A 47 -48.56 -33.74 28.00
N PHE A 48 -47.54 -33.67 28.84
CA PHE A 48 -46.20 -33.30 28.39
C PHE A 48 -45.76 -34.38 27.40
N SER A 49 -45.79 -34.06 26.15
CA SER A 49 -45.09 -34.88 25.15
C SER A 49 -43.62 -34.65 25.34
N ASP A 50 -42.94 -35.64 25.92
CA ASP A 50 -41.49 -35.78 25.81
C ASP A 50 -41.16 -36.11 24.33
N GLN A 51 -41.35 -35.15 23.44
CA GLN A 51 -40.62 -35.20 22.17
C GLN A 51 -39.25 -34.61 22.47
N PRO A 52 -38.16 -35.35 22.26
CA PRO A 52 -36.83 -34.76 22.34
C PRO A 52 -36.84 -33.60 21.34
N GLU A 53 -36.44 -32.40 21.81
CA GLU A 53 -36.16 -31.28 20.93
C GLU A 53 -35.30 -31.78 19.80
N ALA A 54 -35.74 -31.61 18.56
CA ALA A 54 -34.97 -32.04 17.40
C ALA A 54 -33.62 -31.33 17.44
N THR A 55 -32.55 -32.11 17.57
CA THR A 55 -31.20 -31.56 17.48
C THR A 55 -31.08 -30.83 16.15
N PRO A 56 -30.71 -29.53 16.12
CA PRO A 56 -30.59 -28.81 14.88
C PRO A 56 -29.63 -29.54 13.93
N GLU A 57 -30.01 -29.60 12.65
CA GLU A 57 -29.16 -30.30 11.64
C GLU A 57 -27.92 -29.44 11.31
N PRO A 58 -26.78 -30.06 10.97
CA PRO A 58 -25.58 -29.38 10.51
C PRO A 58 -25.86 -28.51 9.30
N ARG A 59 -25.30 -27.31 9.27
CA ARG A 59 -25.35 -26.41 8.12
C ARG A 59 -24.27 -26.81 7.09
N GLN A 60 -24.66 -27.08 5.85
CA GLN A 60 -23.74 -27.43 4.77
C GLN A 60 -23.63 -26.29 3.76
N ILE A 61 -22.38 -25.92 3.38
CA ILE A 61 -22.09 -24.89 2.41
C ILE A 61 -21.01 -25.39 1.44
N THR A 62 -21.21 -25.14 0.14
CA THR A 62 -20.22 -25.52 -0.89
C THR A 62 -19.61 -24.29 -1.52
N TYR A 63 -18.28 -24.29 -1.66
CA TYR A 63 -17.48 -23.25 -2.28
C TYR A 63 -16.74 -23.77 -3.50
N GLU A 64 -16.59 -22.94 -4.54
CA GLU A 64 -15.82 -23.29 -5.74
C GLU A 64 -14.32 -23.42 -5.45
N LYS A 65 -13.80 -22.59 -4.52
CA LYS A 65 -12.38 -22.56 -4.14
C LYS A 65 -12.22 -22.58 -2.62
N MET A 66 -11.33 -23.44 -2.17
CA MET A 66 -10.85 -23.54 -0.80
C MET A 66 -9.45 -24.15 -0.86
N ASP A 67 -8.43 -23.40 -0.44
CA ASP A 67 -7.02 -23.77 -0.62
C ASP A 67 -6.33 -24.16 0.70
N GLY A 68 -7.06 -24.11 1.82
CA GLY A 68 -6.56 -24.45 3.15
C GLY A 68 -5.77 -23.35 3.84
N VAL A 69 -5.95 -22.11 3.39
CA VAL A 69 -5.35 -20.90 4.01
C VAL A 69 -6.41 -20.26 4.89
N PHE A 70 -6.56 -20.72 6.12
CA PHE A 70 -7.59 -20.27 7.07
C PHE A 70 -7.14 -19.13 7.99
N SER A 71 -5.90 -18.68 7.80
CA SER A 71 -5.32 -17.58 8.57
C SER A 71 -6.16 -16.30 8.48
N PRO A 72 -6.36 -15.58 9.59
CA PRO A 72 -7.03 -14.28 9.59
C PRO A 72 -6.32 -13.23 8.73
N PHE A 73 -5.06 -13.46 8.35
CA PHE A 73 -4.26 -12.51 7.58
C PHE A 73 -4.25 -12.77 6.07
N PHE A 74 -4.35 -14.05 5.63
CA PHE A 74 -4.02 -14.43 4.26
C PHE A 74 -5.10 -15.26 3.56
N ALA A 75 -6.28 -15.43 4.14
CA ALA A 75 -7.40 -16.09 3.49
C ALA A 75 -7.89 -15.26 2.29
N GLU A 76 -7.82 -15.82 1.07
CA GLU A 76 -8.19 -15.10 -0.15
C GLU A 76 -9.35 -15.75 -0.89
N THR A 77 -9.45 -17.09 -0.90
CA THR A 77 -10.57 -17.78 -1.54
C THR A 77 -11.84 -17.67 -0.71
N ASP A 78 -13.00 -17.77 -1.35
CA ASP A 78 -14.28 -17.60 -0.64
C ASP A 78 -14.49 -18.68 0.44
N GLY A 79 -14.01 -19.90 0.22
CA GLY A 79 -14.06 -20.96 1.22
C GLY A 79 -13.13 -20.71 2.40
N ASP A 80 -11.90 -20.27 2.13
CA ASP A 80 -10.93 -19.95 3.18
C ASP A 80 -11.37 -18.74 4.02
N LYS A 81 -11.89 -17.69 3.37
CA LYS A 81 -12.49 -16.54 4.05
C LYS A 81 -13.64 -16.94 4.95
N ALA A 82 -14.53 -17.82 4.47
CA ALA A 82 -15.65 -18.28 5.27
C ALA A 82 -15.21 -19.04 6.52
N VAL A 83 -14.18 -19.90 6.42
CA VAL A 83 -13.58 -20.55 7.60
C VAL A 83 -13.00 -19.51 8.54
N SER A 84 -12.22 -18.56 8.03
CA SER A 84 -11.62 -17.48 8.83
C SER A 84 -12.71 -16.64 9.52
N GLU A 85 -13.73 -16.19 8.80
CA GLU A 85 -14.83 -15.37 9.35
C GLU A 85 -15.64 -16.08 10.44
N MET A 86 -15.81 -17.40 10.33
CA MET A 86 -16.54 -18.18 11.33
C MET A 86 -15.71 -18.48 12.58
N THR A 87 -14.38 -18.57 12.46
CA THR A 87 -13.49 -18.98 13.53
C THR A 87 -12.78 -17.81 14.22
N GLN A 88 -12.72 -16.63 13.57
CA GLN A 88 -12.05 -15.44 14.11
C GLN A 88 -13.07 -14.44 14.66
N LEU A 89 -12.62 -13.62 15.62
CA LEU A 89 -13.41 -12.50 16.11
C LEU A 89 -13.30 -11.31 15.13
N SER A 90 -14.42 -10.83 14.63
CA SER A 90 -14.49 -9.55 13.92
C SER A 90 -14.87 -8.43 14.88
N LEU A 91 -14.23 -7.26 14.76
CA LEU A 91 -14.59 -6.06 15.54
C LEU A 91 -15.94 -5.45 15.13
N ARG A 92 -16.54 -5.94 14.06
CA ARG A 92 -17.80 -5.52 13.49
C ARG A 92 -18.96 -5.70 14.48
N ALA A 93 -19.90 -4.76 14.50
CA ALA A 93 -21.17 -4.97 15.18
C ALA A 93 -21.97 -6.11 14.54
N VAL A 94 -22.54 -6.95 15.37
CA VAL A 94 -23.44 -8.03 14.97
C VAL A 94 -24.90 -7.67 15.20
N GLU A 95 -25.82 -8.59 14.91
CA GLU A 95 -27.25 -8.40 15.08
C GLU A 95 -27.62 -7.82 16.45
N GLY A 96 -28.55 -6.84 16.48
CA GLY A 96 -28.93 -6.13 17.70
C GLY A 96 -27.95 -5.05 18.14
N ASN A 97 -27.08 -4.59 17.26
CA ASN A 97 -26.06 -3.55 17.53
C ASN A 97 -25.10 -3.91 18.68
N ARG A 98 -24.88 -5.20 18.92
CA ARG A 98 -23.87 -5.70 19.86
C ARG A 98 -22.54 -5.80 19.12
N ALA A 99 -21.45 -5.38 19.74
CA ALA A 99 -20.13 -5.43 19.17
C ALA A 99 -19.13 -5.96 20.22
N PRO A 100 -18.11 -6.72 19.85
CA PRO A 100 -17.10 -7.22 20.77
C PRO A 100 -16.12 -6.13 21.21
N ALA A 101 -16.18 -4.95 20.58
CA ALA A 101 -15.38 -3.79 20.94
C ALA A 101 -16.19 -2.51 20.88
N GLU A 102 -15.84 -1.55 21.72
CA GLU A 102 -16.27 -0.15 21.60
C GLU A 102 -15.26 0.58 20.72
N ILE A 103 -15.74 1.23 19.66
CA ILE A 103 -14.92 1.98 18.71
C ILE A 103 -15.31 3.44 18.79
N THR A 104 -14.37 4.31 19.15
CA THR A 104 -14.57 5.74 19.24
C THR A 104 -13.64 6.49 18.30
N ARG A 105 -14.19 7.35 17.44
CA ARG A 105 -13.43 8.26 16.59
C ARG A 105 -13.48 9.67 17.16
N THR A 106 -12.31 10.29 17.31
CA THR A 106 -12.15 11.71 17.64
C THR A 106 -11.45 12.39 16.48
N THR A 107 -11.95 13.56 16.05
CA THR A 107 -11.38 14.33 14.93
C THR A 107 -10.85 15.66 15.45
N GLY A 108 -9.61 15.98 15.12
CA GLY A 108 -8.99 17.27 15.41
C GLY A 108 -9.49 18.38 14.48
N SER A 109 -9.27 19.63 14.89
CA SER A 109 -9.63 20.81 14.07
C SER A 109 -8.78 20.97 12.80
N ASP A 110 -7.63 20.32 12.77
CA ASP A 110 -6.68 20.26 11.65
C ASP A 110 -6.95 19.11 10.67
N GLY A 111 -8.02 18.34 10.88
CA GLY A 111 -8.39 17.18 10.06
C GLY A 111 -7.75 15.86 10.50
N THR A 112 -6.83 15.88 11.47
CA THR A 112 -6.31 14.64 12.09
C THR A 112 -7.40 13.90 12.82
N ALA A 113 -7.21 12.62 13.08
CA ALA A 113 -8.16 11.82 13.84
C ALA A 113 -7.46 10.77 14.69
N SER A 114 -8.14 10.32 15.75
CA SER A 114 -7.77 9.11 16.46
C SER A 114 -8.95 8.16 16.54
N VAL A 115 -8.66 6.87 16.40
CA VAL A 115 -9.60 5.77 16.56
C VAL A 115 -9.18 4.95 17.77
N THR A 116 -10.02 4.92 18.80
CA THR A 116 -9.79 4.08 19.98
C THR A 116 -10.63 2.83 19.85
N ILE A 117 -10.00 1.67 20.03
CA ILE A 117 -10.61 0.34 19.97
C ILE A 117 -10.45 -0.29 21.34
N ARG A 118 -11.57 -0.53 22.03
CA ARG A 118 -11.62 -1.14 23.34
C ARG A 118 -12.37 -2.47 23.27
N LEU A 119 -11.68 -3.58 23.49
CA LEU A 119 -12.28 -4.90 23.58
C LEU A 119 -13.21 -5.01 24.80
N GLN A 120 -14.29 -5.76 24.66
CA GLN A 120 -15.07 -6.17 25.82
C GLN A 120 -14.25 -7.13 26.69
N LYS A 121 -14.44 -7.01 28.00
CA LYS A 121 -13.76 -7.89 28.96
C LYS A 121 -14.28 -9.32 28.86
N GLY A 122 -13.37 -10.30 28.88
CA GLY A 122 -13.70 -11.71 28.95
C GLY A 122 -13.96 -12.36 27.57
N LEU A 123 -13.59 -11.70 26.49
CA LEU A 123 -13.55 -12.34 25.15
C LEU A 123 -12.52 -13.47 25.18
N ARG A 124 -12.92 -14.67 24.75
CA ARG A 124 -12.06 -15.86 24.78
C ARG A 124 -11.98 -16.52 23.42
N CYS A 125 -10.79 -16.99 23.11
CA CYS A 125 -10.56 -17.88 21.99
C CYS A 125 -11.17 -19.27 22.26
N ALA A 126 -11.28 -20.05 21.22
CA ALA A 126 -11.77 -21.44 21.28
C ALA A 126 -10.97 -22.32 22.27
N ASP A 127 -9.68 -22.07 22.44
CA ASP A 127 -8.79 -22.75 23.38
C ASP A 127 -8.90 -22.22 24.83
N GLY A 128 -9.76 -21.22 25.06
CA GLY A 128 -10.01 -20.61 26.37
C GLY A 128 -9.10 -19.44 26.74
N ALA A 129 -8.07 -19.11 25.93
CA ALA A 129 -7.23 -17.94 26.15
C ALA A 129 -8.04 -16.64 25.99
N GLU A 130 -7.78 -15.65 26.86
CA GLU A 130 -8.46 -14.35 26.79
C GLU A 130 -7.82 -13.44 25.75
N LEU A 131 -8.64 -12.79 24.92
CA LEU A 131 -8.17 -11.76 23.99
C LEU A 131 -7.90 -10.45 24.71
N THR A 132 -6.79 -9.82 24.36
CA THR A 132 -6.29 -8.58 24.96
C THR A 132 -5.86 -7.55 23.93
N ALA A 133 -5.42 -6.39 24.37
CA ALA A 133 -4.82 -5.37 23.52
C ALA A 133 -3.52 -5.84 22.84
N ASP A 134 -2.85 -6.87 23.38
CA ASP A 134 -1.65 -7.44 22.76
C ASP A 134 -1.99 -8.19 21.46
N ASP A 135 -3.15 -8.86 21.41
CA ASP A 135 -3.66 -9.49 20.21
C ASP A 135 -4.05 -8.45 19.16
N LEU A 136 -4.61 -7.30 19.58
CA LEU A 136 -4.85 -6.18 18.69
C LEU A 136 -3.55 -5.61 18.13
N LEU A 137 -2.55 -5.34 18.99
CA LEU A 137 -1.25 -4.84 18.56
C LEU A 137 -0.61 -5.81 17.55
N PHE A 138 -0.51 -7.09 17.90
CA PHE A 138 0.00 -8.11 16.98
C PHE A 138 -0.72 -8.07 15.64
N THR A 139 -2.07 -8.06 15.67
CA THR A 139 -2.89 -8.03 14.45
C THR A 139 -2.57 -6.83 13.59
N TYR A 140 -2.57 -5.62 14.16
CA TYR A 140 -2.31 -4.42 13.38
C TYR A 140 -0.87 -4.35 12.88
N TYR A 141 0.13 -4.77 13.66
CA TYR A 141 1.52 -4.76 13.22
C TYR A 141 1.79 -5.75 12.09
N VAL A 142 1.17 -6.94 12.08
CA VAL A 142 1.23 -7.84 10.93
C VAL A 142 0.63 -7.20 9.68
N LEU A 143 -0.53 -6.53 9.81
CA LEU A 143 -1.22 -5.89 8.68
C LEU A 143 -0.54 -4.59 8.21
N MET A 144 0.27 -3.96 9.06
CA MET A 144 1.07 -2.77 8.73
C MET A 144 2.46 -3.10 8.20
N ASP A 145 2.93 -4.34 8.34
CA ASP A 145 4.29 -4.71 7.91
C ASP A 145 4.48 -4.48 6.41
N GLU A 146 5.66 -4.01 6.01
CA GLU A 146 5.98 -3.72 4.61
C GLU A 146 5.94 -4.96 3.71
N SER A 147 6.20 -6.16 4.31
CA SER A 147 6.14 -7.45 3.61
C SER A 147 4.75 -8.07 3.55
N TYR A 148 3.71 -7.36 4.03
CA TYR A 148 2.35 -7.86 4.01
C TYR A 148 1.73 -7.78 2.61
N GLU A 149 1.40 -8.95 2.08
CA GLU A 149 0.77 -9.16 0.77
C GLU A 149 -0.53 -9.96 0.92
N GLY A 150 -1.45 -9.48 1.74
CA GLY A 150 -2.75 -10.12 1.98
C GLY A 150 -3.93 -9.24 1.53
N PRO A 151 -5.17 -9.68 1.81
CA PRO A 151 -6.38 -9.01 1.31
C PRO A 151 -6.70 -7.66 1.99
N TYR A 152 -6.07 -7.35 3.12
CA TYR A 152 -6.34 -6.13 3.87
C TYR A 152 -5.42 -4.98 3.43
N THR A 153 -5.88 -3.73 3.63
CA THR A 153 -5.17 -2.54 3.16
C THR A 153 -4.71 -1.62 4.30
N ILE A 154 -4.53 -2.16 5.51
CA ILE A 154 -4.12 -1.39 6.69
C ILE A 154 -2.78 -0.68 6.45
N ASN A 155 -1.84 -1.34 5.78
CA ASN A 155 -0.56 -0.78 5.39
C ASN A 155 -0.65 0.41 4.40
N ARG A 156 -1.82 0.72 3.85
CA ARG A 156 -2.05 1.86 2.93
C ARG A 156 -2.83 2.99 3.59
N LEU A 157 -3.23 2.82 4.85
CA LEU A 157 -3.97 3.84 5.58
C LEU A 157 -3.02 4.95 6.08
N PRO A 158 -3.52 6.17 6.23
CA PRO A 158 -2.74 7.32 6.67
C PRO A 158 -2.49 7.30 8.20
N ILE A 159 -1.94 6.19 8.71
CA ILE A 159 -1.58 6.02 10.11
C ILE A 159 -0.32 6.85 10.37
N ASP A 160 -0.35 7.65 11.44
CA ASP A 160 0.77 8.48 11.82
C ASP A 160 2.02 7.66 12.12
N GLY A 161 3.17 8.03 11.55
CA GLY A 161 4.45 7.36 11.74
C GLY A 161 4.66 6.05 10.99
N ILE A 162 3.67 5.55 10.21
CA ILE A 162 3.82 4.27 9.48
C ILE A 162 4.97 4.32 8.46
N ALA A 163 5.15 5.45 7.76
CA ALA A 163 6.23 5.63 6.80
C ALA A 163 7.61 5.61 7.47
N LEU A 164 7.72 6.21 8.66
CA LEU A 164 8.96 6.18 9.46
C LEU A 164 9.28 4.75 9.92
N TYR A 165 8.27 4.01 10.35
CA TYR A 165 8.39 2.60 10.72
C TYR A 165 8.89 1.73 9.58
N TRP A 166 8.34 1.86 8.37
CA TRP A 166 8.78 1.07 7.20
C TRP A 166 10.20 1.38 6.79
N ASN A 167 10.53 2.66 6.72
CA ASN A 167 11.86 3.08 6.28
C ASN A 167 12.92 2.89 7.38
N GLY A 168 12.51 2.64 8.63
CA GLY A 168 13.41 2.60 9.78
C GLY A 168 14.13 3.92 10.03
N MET A 169 13.60 5.04 9.53
CA MET A 169 14.18 6.37 9.57
C MET A 169 13.54 7.19 10.68
N ASP A 170 14.33 7.98 11.41
CA ASP A 170 13.79 9.06 12.23
C ASP A 170 13.24 10.21 11.36
N SER A 171 12.62 11.22 11.98
CA SER A 171 12.00 12.33 11.25
C SER A 171 12.97 13.13 10.42
N ASP A 172 14.22 13.32 10.89
CA ASP A 172 15.27 14.06 10.17
C ASP A 172 15.71 13.30 8.93
N MET A 173 16.00 12.01 9.08
CA MET A 173 16.35 11.12 7.96
C MET A 173 15.22 10.98 6.96
N TYR A 174 13.98 10.87 7.44
CA TYR A 174 12.82 10.80 6.55
C TYR A 174 12.64 12.10 5.75
N GLY A 175 12.87 13.27 6.37
CA GLY A 175 12.87 14.56 5.66
C GLY A 175 13.90 14.58 4.52
N LYS A 176 15.13 14.15 4.79
CA LYS A 176 16.19 14.02 3.78
C LYS A 176 15.84 13.04 2.66
N TYR A 177 15.28 11.88 3.03
CA TYR A 177 14.80 10.90 2.05
C TYR A 177 13.71 11.48 1.15
N MET A 178 12.77 12.23 1.71
CA MET A 178 11.69 12.85 0.94
C MET A 178 12.21 13.96 0.01
N MET A 179 13.26 14.72 0.40
CA MET A 179 13.93 15.64 -0.52
C MET A 179 14.53 14.91 -1.72
N ILE A 180 15.28 13.83 -1.47
CA ILE A 180 15.87 13.01 -2.55
C ILE A 180 14.76 12.49 -3.47
N TYR A 181 13.68 11.97 -2.91
CA TYR A 181 12.56 11.45 -3.68
C TYR A 181 11.90 12.54 -4.54
N ASP A 182 11.67 13.72 -3.97
CA ASP A 182 11.04 14.83 -4.67
C ASP A 182 11.88 15.33 -5.84
N GLU A 183 13.18 15.52 -5.65
CA GLU A 183 14.10 15.96 -6.70
C GLU A 183 14.20 14.92 -7.82
N ILE A 184 14.25 13.61 -7.49
CA ILE A 184 14.36 12.54 -8.50
C ILE A 184 13.06 12.34 -9.28
N TYR A 185 11.92 12.29 -8.59
CA TYR A 185 10.65 11.84 -9.19
C TYR A 185 9.63 12.93 -9.46
N ASN A 186 9.78 14.11 -8.84
CA ASN A 186 8.85 15.25 -8.97
C ASN A 186 9.52 16.53 -9.52
N GLY A 187 10.83 16.49 -9.79
CA GLY A 187 11.57 17.62 -10.37
C GLY A 187 11.72 18.79 -9.42
N GLY A 188 11.90 18.55 -8.11
CA GLY A 188 12.10 19.61 -7.11
C GLY A 188 10.86 20.45 -6.84
N LYS A 189 9.69 19.90 -7.03
CA LYS A 189 8.43 20.63 -6.87
C LYS A 189 8.19 21.11 -5.44
N TYR A 190 8.78 20.44 -4.46
CA TYR A 190 8.56 20.76 -3.05
C TYR A 190 9.12 22.16 -2.68
N GLU A 191 10.30 22.54 -3.17
CA GLU A 191 10.85 23.89 -2.99
C GLU A 191 9.92 24.96 -3.56
N ALA A 192 9.46 24.77 -4.81
CA ALA A 192 8.52 25.67 -5.46
C ALA A 192 7.16 25.76 -4.73
N ASP A 193 6.69 24.65 -4.16
CA ASP A 193 5.46 24.63 -3.36
C ASP A 193 5.64 25.36 -2.02
N LEU A 194 6.83 25.33 -1.39
CA LEU A 194 7.15 26.12 -0.20
C LEU A 194 7.21 27.63 -0.51
N GLU A 195 7.88 28.04 -1.58
CA GLU A 195 7.90 29.46 -2.03
C GLU A 195 6.48 29.97 -2.27
N LYS A 196 5.69 29.17 -2.97
CA LYS A 196 4.28 29.49 -3.22
C LYS A 196 3.45 29.58 -1.93
N ALA A 197 3.70 28.71 -0.95
CA ALA A 197 3.00 28.76 0.34
C ALA A 197 3.26 30.08 1.09
N VAL A 198 4.49 30.63 1.02
CA VAL A 198 4.80 31.93 1.57
C VAL A 198 4.04 33.06 0.86
N GLU A 199 3.99 33.02 -0.49
CA GLU A 199 3.23 34.01 -1.27
C GLU A 199 1.75 33.97 -0.98
N ASP A 200 1.18 32.74 -0.90
CA ASP A 200 -0.24 32.54 -0.62
C ASP A 200 -0.61 32.98 0.80
N ALA A 201 0.23 32.69 1.80
CA ALA A 201 0.05 33.17 3.17
C ALA A 201 0.12 34.70 3.24
N ARG A 202 1.10 35.34 2.57
CA ARG A 202 1.23 36.79 2.50
C ARG A 202 0.00 37.44 1.86
N ARG A 203 -0.48 36.89 0.75
CA ARG A 203 -1.72 37.35 0.10
C ARG A 203 -2.92 37.22 1.02
N ALA A 204 -3.07 36.12 1.70
CA ALA A 204 -4.17 35.89 2.64
C ALA A 204 -4.13 36.86 3.84
N ALA A 205 -2.94 37.18 4.36
CA ALA A 205 -2.79 38.19 5.43
C ALA A 205 -3.28 39.57 4.97
N VAL A 206 -2.92 40.01 3.76
CA VAL A 206 -3.38 41.29 3.18
C VAL A 206 -4.91 41.27 2.97
N GLU A 207 -5.48 40.20 2.49
CA GLU A 207 -6.95 40.04 2.35
C GLU A 207 -7.70 40.09 3.69
N LYS A 208 -7.06 39.62 4.79
CA LYS A 208 -7.55 39.79 6.17
C LYS A 208 -7.42 41.21 6.73
N GLY A 209 -6.79 42.14 6.00
CA GLY A 209 -6.65 43.54 6.37
C GLY A 209 -5.31 43.90 7.04
N VAL A 210 -4.31 43.02 7.00
CA VAL A 210 -2.93 43.34 7.39
C VAL A 210 -2.33 44.23 6.28
N SER A 211 -1.62 45.29 6.64
CA SER A 211 -0.94 46.11 5.62
C SER A 211 0.22 45.33 4.98
N GLU A 212 0.52 45.59 3.70
CA GLU A 212 1.62 44.93 2.98
C GLU A 212 2.95 45.00 3.73
N GLU A 213 3.24 46.17 4.37
CA GLU A 213 4.46 46.36 5.17
C GLU A 213 4.55 45.46 6.41
N ASN A 214 3.42 44.99 6.92
CA ASN A 214 3.35 44.17 8.13
C ASN A 214 2.97 42.70 7.82
N ALA A 215 2.72 42.36 6.56
CA ALA A 215 2.32 41.02 6.17
C ALA A 215 3.33 39.95 6.60
N ASP A 216 4.62 40.26 6.56
CA ASP A 216 5.70 39.33 6.98
C ASP A 216 5.72 39.04 8.50
N GLN A 217 4.94 39.79 9.29
CA GLN A 217 4.78 39.56 10.74
C GLN A 217 3.52 38.74 11.06
N ASP A 218 2.69 38.44 10.08
CA ASP A 218 1.55 37.58 10.27
C ASP A 218 2.00 36.14 10.63
N ALA A 219 1.32 35.52 11.56
CA ALA A 219 1.71 34.21 12.09
C ALA A 219 1.73 33.07 11.03
N ASP A 220 0.82 33.16 10.06
CA ASP A 220 0.75 32.16 8.98
C ASP A 220 1.92 32.37 7.99
N VAL A 221 2.31 33.64 7.72
CA VAL A 221 3.47 33.98 6.87
C VAL A 221 4.78 33.60 7.55
N VAL A 222 4.93 33.90 8.85
CA VAL A 222 6.12 33.48 9.62
C VAL A 222 6.30 31.99 9.61
N LYS A 223 5.20 31.22 9.78
CA LYS A 223 5.24 29.76 9.75
C LYS A 223 5.63 29.22 8.36
N ALA A 224 5.06 29.79 7.29
CA ALA A 224 5.40 29.39 5.93
C ALA A 224 6.86 29.74 5.58
N GLN A 225 7.34 30.92 5.99
CA GLN A 225 8.72 31.32 5.80
C GLN A 225 9.69 30.42 6.57
N GLN A 226 9.36 30.07 7.81
CA GLN A 226 10.19 29.16 8.58
C GLN A 226 10.33 27.78 7.87
N ALA A 227 9.26 27.27 7.28
CA ALA A 227 9.33 26.01 6.53
C ALA A 227 10.22 26.11 5.27
N LEU A 228 10.22 27.28 4.61
CA LEU A 228 11.11 27.53 3.48
C LEU A 228 12.58 27.73 3.95
N ASP A 229 12.80 28.44 5.06
CA ASP A 229 14.14 28.64 5.62
C ASP A 229 14.77 27.33 6.15
N GLU A 230 13.95 26.36 6.55
CA GLU A 230 14.38 25.03 6.95
C GLU A 230 14.70 24.11 5.75
N TYR A 231 14.31 24.52 4.54
CA TYR A 231 14.62 23.77 3.32
C TYR A 231 16.10 23.92 2.94
N ASP A 232 16.78 22.79 2.80
CA ASP A 232 18.22 22.77 2.52
C ASP A 232 18.50 22.84 1.01
N THR A 233 18.57 24.07 0.47
CA THR A 233 18.85 24.32 -0.95
C THR A 233 20.21 23.77 -1.40
N VAL A 234 21.20 23.72 -0.51
CA VAL A 234 22.53 23.15 -0.82
C VAL A 234 22.41 21.67 -1.07
N ARG A 235 21.61 20.98 -0.27
CA ARG A 235 21.35 19.55 -0.46
C ARG A 235 20.53 19.27 -1.71
N ALA A 236 19.57 20.12 -2.04
CA ALA A 236 18.81 20.01 -3.28
C ALA A 236 19.72 20.12 -4.51
N ASP A 237 20.67 21.05 -4.51
CA ASP A 237 21.67 21.20 -5.57
C ASP A 237 22.57 19.96 -5.67
N GLU A 238 23.03 19.40 -4.54
CA GLU A 238 23.81 18.15 -4.52
C GLU A 238 23.02 16.98 -5.16
N ILE A 239 21.71 16.88 -4.90
CA ILE A 239 20.84 15.87 -5.51
C ILE A 239 20.74 16.09 -7.02
N ARG A 240 20.49 17.32 -7.46
CA ARG A 240 20.38 17.69 -8.88
C ARG A 240 21.68 17.37 -9.63
N ASP A 241 22.82 17.69 -9.04
CA ASP A 241 24.13 17.36 -9.60
C ASP A 241 24.33 15.82 -9.70
N ALA A 242 23.92 15.07 -8.69
CA ALA A 242 24.00 13.61 -8.72
C ALA A 242 23.10 13.01 -9.80
N ILE A 243 21.89 13.52 -9.99
CA ILE A 243 20.94 13.11 -11.05
C ILE A 243 21.55 13.42 -12.42
N ASP A 244 22.05 14.65 -12.63
CA ASP A 244 22.62 15.09 -13.91
C ASP A 244 23.84 14.22 -14.29
N ASN A 245 24.74 13.96 -13.33
CA ASN A 245 25.88 13.12 -13.53
C ASN A 245 25.50 11.65 -13.87
N ALA A 246 24.47 11.11 -13.18
CA ALA A 246 23.97 9.78 -13.46
C ALA A 246 23.34 9.71 -14.85
N TRP A 247 22.59 10.72 -15.26
CA TRP A 247 21.96 10.78 -16.59
C TRP A 247 23.00 10.92 -17.71
N ARG A 248 24.08 11.71 -17.51
CA ARG A 248 25.23 11.78 -18.42
C ARG A 248 25.90 10.40 -18.60
N ASN A 249 26.11 9.69 -17.50
CA ASN A 249 26.67 8.34 -17.54
C ASN A 249 25.71 7.35 -18.21
N ASP A 250 24.42 7.52 -18.04
CA ASP A 250 23.40 6.68 -18.64
C ASP A 250 23.33 6.81 -20.17
N ALA A 251 23.75 7.93 -20.72
CA ALA A 251 23.86 8.07 -22.19
C ALA A 251 24.82 7.00 -22.79
N GLN A 252 25.95 6.73 -22.14
CA GLN A 252 26.85 5.66 -22.58
C GLN A 252 26.22 4.28 -22.34
N ALA A 253 25.55 4.07 -21.21
CA ALA A 253 24.86 2.81 -20.94
C ALA A 253 23.73 2.52 -21.97
N LEU A 254 23.05 3.55 -22.45
CA LEU A 254 22.06 3.43 -23.51
C LEU A 254 22.70 3.04 -24.86
N VAL A 255 23.89 3.56 -25.17
CA VAL A 255 24.66 3.15 -26.36
C VAL A 255 25.00 1.66 -26.26
N ASP A 256 25.57 1.23 -25.13
CA ASP A 256 25.97 -0.14 -24.90
C ASP A 256 24.77 -1.10 -25.00
N TYR A 257 23.66 -0.76 -24.37
CA TYR A 257 22.43 -1.52 -24.45
C TYR A 257 21.89 -1.62 -25.89
N THR A 258 21.94 -0.52 -26.64
CA THR A 258 21.49 -0.48 -28.04
C THR A 258 22.38 -1.37 -28.93
N MET A 259 23.71 -1.34 -28.71
CA MET A 259 24.62 -2.22 -29.44
C MET A 259 24.41 -3.68 -29.13
N GLU A 260 24.14 -4.02 -27.90
CA GLU A 260 23.89 -5.40 -27.47
C GLU A 260 22.59 -5.95 -28.05
N ASN A 261 21.49 -5.16 -27.96
CA ASN A 261 20.15 -5.65 -28.26
C ASN A 261 19.66 -5.35 -29.67
N TYR A 262 20.18 -4.28 -30.34
CA TYR A 262 19.62 -3.78 -31.63
C TYR A 262 20.64 -3.71 -32.76
N SER A 263 21.92 -4.10 -32.54
CA SER A 263 22.96 -4.06 -33.58
C SER A 263 22.65 -4.90 -34.81
N GLY A 264 21.75 -5.88 -34.73
CA GLY A 264 21.33 -6.71 -35.85
C GLY A 264 20.60 -5.96 -36.99
N THR A 265 20.05 -4.75 -36.71
CA THR A 265 19.33 -3.95 -37.68
C THR A 265 20.12 -2.78 -38.27
N ILE A 266 21.38 -2.61 -37.87
CA ILE A 266 22.24 -1.50 -38.35
C ILE A 266 22.27 -1.37 -39.86
N ALA A 267 22.61 -2.43 -40.59
CA ALA A 267 22.72 -2.41 -42.05
C ALA A 267 21.41 -2.18 -42.79
N LEU A 268 20.25 -2.32 -42.10
CA LEU A 268 18.93 -2.03 -42.68
C LEU A 268 18.53 -0.56 -42.48
N ARG A 269 19.13 0.13 -41.51
CA ARG A 269 18.71 1.47 -41.07
C ARG A 269 19.76 2.55 -41.29
N THR A 270 20.99 2.16 -41.65
CA THR A 270 22.12 3.08 -41.81
C THR A 270 22.87 2.76 -43.13
N PRO A 271 23.70 3.70 -43.65
CA PRO A 271 24.57 3.42 -44.78
C PRO A 271 25.82 2.58 -44.42
N TYR A 272 25.96 2.13 -43.17
CA TYR A 272 27.11 1.43 -42.63
C TYR A 272 26.83 -0.05 -42.39
N THR A 273 27.87 -0.86 -42.48
CA THR A 273 27.83 -2.26 -42.04
C THR A 273 27.79 -2.32 -40.53
N ARG A 274 27.35 -3.46 -39.96
CA ARG A 274 27.38 -3.71 -38.54
C ARG A 274 28.83 -3.64 -37.98
N GLU A 275 29.76 -4.18 -38.69
CA GLU A 275 31.19 -4.21 -38.32
C GLU A 275 31.76 -2.79 -38.22
N GLU A 276 31.43 -1.90 -39.17
CA GLU A 276 31.89 -0.50 -39.18
C GLU A 276 31.33 0.24 -37.95
N VAL A 277 30.08 0.07 -37.62
CA VAL A 277 29.45 0.72 -36.45
C VAL A 277 30.05 0.17 -35.16
N LEU A 278 30.19 -1.14 -35.04
CA LEU A 278 30.78 -1.73 -33.81
C LEU A 278 32.27 -1.35 -33.61
N ALA A 279 32.97 -1.01 -34.67
CA ALA A 279 34.36 -0.57 -34.62
C ALA A 279 34.53 0.93 -34.31
N ASN A 280 33.48 1.74 -34.31
CA ASN A 280 33.54 3.20 -34.16
C ASN A 280 32.50 3.70 -33.14
N SER A 281 32.97 4.18 -31.99
CA SER A 281 32.14 4.63 -30.89
C SER A 281 31.17 5.77 -31.29
N GLY A 282 31.60 6.70 -32.16
CA GLY A 282 30.75 7.79 -32.62
C GLY A 282 29.64 7.31 -33.58
N LEU A 283 29.90 6.29 -34.39
CA LEU A 283 28.85 5.64 -35.19
C LEU A 283 27.88 4.86 -34.30
N GLN A 284 28.34 4.28 -33.17
CA GLN A 284 27.45 3.67 -32.19
C GLN A 284 26.52 4.69 -31.56
N VAL A 285 27.03 5.87 -31.20
CA VAL A 285 26.19 6.99 -30.70
C VAL A 285 25.21 7.45 -31.77
N ALA A 286 25.64 7.70 -33.01
CA ALA A 286 24.76 8.11 -34.11
C ALA A 286 23.65 7.08 -34.36
N TYR A 287 23.98 5.78 -34.31
CA TYR A 287 22.99 4.71 -34.46
C TYR A 287 22.01 4.67 -33.27
N THR A 288 22.51 4.85 -32.05
CA THR A 288 21.64 4.94 -30.85
C THR A 288 20.69 6.12 -30.94
N MET A 289 21.18 7.31 -31.35
CA MET A 289 20.32 8.47 -31.58
C MET A 289 19.26 8.21 -32.67
N LEU A 290 19.63 7.53 -33.77
CA LEU A 290 18.66 7.09 -34.78
C LEU A 290 17.62 6.13 -34.21
N ASP A 291 18.06 5.12 -33.44
CA ASP A 291 17.20 4.08 -32.90
C ASP A 291 16.18 4.65 -31.92
N ARG A 292 16.59 5.60 -31.10
CA ARG A 292 15.76 6.28 -30.10
C ARG A 292 14.98 7.49 -30.64
N GLY A 293 15.19 7.83 -31.91
CA GLY A 293 14.48 8.93 -32.55
C GLY A 293 15.04 10.32 -32.28
N PHE A 294 16.28 10.40 -31.78
CA PHE A 294 17.00 11.67 -31.53
C PHE A 294 17.77 12.20 -32.75
N GLY A 295 17.74 11.51 -33.86
CA GLY A 295 18.42 11.96 -35.09
C GLY A 295 18.24 11.04 -36.27
N LYS A 296 18.92 11.39 -37.38
CA LYS A 296 18.88 10.65 -38.65
C LYS A 296 20.16 10.81 -39.46
N PHE A 297 20.55 9.79 -40.21
CA PHE A 297 21.57 9.91 -41.25
C PHE A 297 21.06 10.77 -42.40
N THR A 298 21.96 11.59 -42.99
CA THR A 298 21.64 12.48 -44.10
C THR A 298 22.13 11.89 -45.44
N ASP A 299 21.51 12.30 -46.56
CA ASP A 299 21.89 11.84 -47.91
C ASP A 299 23.33 12.17 -48.27
N GLY A 300 23.97 13.15 -47.60
CA GLY A 300 25.36 13.56 -47.77
C GLY A 300 26.38 12.75 -46.98
N GLY A 301 25.97 11.68 -46.28
CA GLY A 301 26.86 10.84 -45.45
C GLY A 301 27.15 11.40 -44.09
N GLY A 302 26.42 12.45 -43.63
CA GLY A 302 26.48 13.02 -42.28
C GLY A 302 25.36 12.48 -41.39
N PHE A 303 25.28 13.03 -40.15
CA PHE A 303 24.22 12.80 -39.19
C PHE A 303 23.61 14.13 -38.70
N ALA A 304 22.32 14.17 -38.52
CA ALA A 304 21.60 15.33 -37.96
C ALA A 304 20.75 14.93 -36.78
N SER A 305 20.89 15.62 -35.65
CA SER A 305 20.07 15.44 -34.45
C SER A 305 18.71 16.12 -34.56
N THR A 306 17.82 15.83 -33.62
CA THR A 306 16.48 16.47 -33.55
C THR A 306 16.56 17.92 -33.04
N SER A 307 17.58 18.29 -32.27
CA SER A 307 17.88 19.68 -31.89
C SER A 307 18.42 20.54 -33.01
N GLY A 308 18.86 19.89 -34.10
CA GLY A 308 19.37 20.57 -35.33
C GLY A 308 20.91 20.60 -35.41
N ARG A 309 21.63 19.98 -34.51
CA ARG A 309 23.08 19.80 -34.63
C ARG A 309 23.37 18.78 -35.76
N THR A 310 24.47 19.02 -36.47
CA THR A 310 24.87 18.16 -37.60
C THR A 310 26.35 17.79 -37.52
N TRP A 311 26.69 16.57 -37.94
CA TRP A 311 28.05 16.04 -37.97
C TRP A 311 28.34 15.57 -39.42
N ASP A 312 29.53 15.95 -39.88
CA ASP A 312 30.14 15.34 -41.08
C ASP A 312 30.92 14.10 -40.57
N LEU A 313 30.31 12.93 -40.75
CA LEU A 313 30.88 11.66 -40.23
C LEU A 313 32.17 11.22 -40.94
N THR A 314 32.73 12.03 -41.85
CA THR A 314 34.10 11.85 -42.36
C THR A 314 35.13 12.60 -41.53
N ALA A 315 34.73 13.58 -40.74
CA ALA A 315 35.60 14.48 -39.97
C ALA A 315 35.28 14.49 -38.49
N GLU A 316 34.01 14.44 -38.10
CA GLU A 316 33.54 14.57 -36.73
C GLU A 316 32.42 13.59 -36.44
N PHE A 317 32.45 12.96 -35.25
CA PHE A 317 31.41 12.02 -34.81
C PHE A 317 30.71 12.55 -33.56
N PRO A 318 29.40 12.24 -33.35
CA PRO A 318 28.73 12.51 -32.09
C PRO A 318 29.34 11.68 -30.97
N MET A 319 29.35 12.23 -29.76
CA MET A 319 29.79 11.62 -28.52
C MET A 319 28.60 11.31 -27.60
N ALA A 320 28.83 10.55 -26.54
CA ALA A 320 27.80 10.25 -25.53
C ALA A 320 27.21 11.53 -24.89
N GLU A 321 28.02 12.60 -24.75
CA GLU A 321 27.55 13.92 -24.30
C GLU A 321 26.54 14.55 -25.27
N ASP A 322 26.70 14.34 -26.56
CA ASP A 322 25.72 14.83 -27.55
C ASP A 322 24.40 14.08 -27.44
N LEU A 323 24.45 12.77 -27.18
CA LEU A 323 23.28 11.99 -26.89
C LEU A 323 22.59 12.46 -25.60
N TYR A 324 23.35 12.69 -24.53
CA TYR A 324 22.81 13.26 -23.29
C TYR A 324 22.07 14.59 -23.56
N ASN A 325 22.68 15.51 -24.31
CA ASN A 325 22.05 16.80 -24.61
C ASN A 325 20.72 16.65 -25.39
N GLU A 326 20.68 15.70 -26.36
CA GLU A 326 19.43 15.40 -27.08
C GLU A 326 18.36 14.78 -26.17
N MET A 327 18.75 13.91 -25.26
CA MET A 327 17.85 13.33 -24.26
C MET A 327 17.32 14.42 -23.33
N PHE A 328 18.19 15.25 -22.77
CA PHE A 328 17.82 16.35 -21.88
C PHE A 328 16.81 17.31 -22.54
N GLU A 329 17.08 17.72 -23.80
CA GLU A 329 16.17 18.60 -24.54
C GLU A 329 14.85 17.90 -24.91
N ALA A 330 14.90 16.62 -25.29
CA ALA A 330 13.72 15.88 -25.69
C ALA A 330 12.70 15.65 -24.56
N TYR A 331 13.20 15.60 -23.32
CA TYR A 331 12.41 15.36 -22.09
C TYR A 331 12.25 16.61 -21.21
N ASP A 332 12.64 17.81 -21.70
CA ASP A 332 12.60 19.07 -20.96
C ASP A 332 13.30 18.98 -19.56
N GLY A 333 14.38 18.20 -19.45
CA GLY A 333 15.09 17.94 -18.19
C GLY A 333 14.37 16.99 -17.23
N ASP A 334 13.22 16.43 -17.59
CA ASP A 334 12.47 15.47 -16.75
C ASP A 334 13.11 14.07 -16.84
N VAL A 335 14.01 13.80 -15.88
CA VAL A 335 14.74 12.53 -15.79
C VAL A 335 13.82 11.33 -15.48
N ALA A 336 12.74 11.56 -14.73
CA ALA A 336 11.80 10.49 -14.40
C ALA A 336 10.99 10.09 -15.65
N GLN A 337 10.55 11.05 -16.44
CA GLN A 337 9.91 10.79 -17.72
C GLN A 337 10.86 10.08 -18.69
N TYR A 338 12.10 10.54 -18.81
CA TYR A 338 13.14 9.86 -19.61
C TYR A 338 13.29 8.41 -19.16
N TRP A 339 13.48 8.17 -17.88
CA TRP A 339 13.71 6.83 -17.34
C TRP A 339 12.53 5.88 -17.58
N SER A 340 11.30 6.38 -17.44
CA SER A 340 10.09 5.59 -17.67
C SER A 340 9.95 5.06 -19.11
N ILE A 341 10.60 5.71 -20.07
CA ILE A 341 10.55 5.39 -21.50
C ILE A 341 11.80 4.66 -21.95
N GLU A 342 12.98 5.21 -21.67
CA GLU A 342 14.26 4.74 -22.18
C GLU A 342 14.94 3.74 -21.25
N GLY A 343 14.53 3.70 -19.98
CA GLY A 343 15.08 2.82 -18.96
C GLY A 343 14.66 1.35 -19.07
N ILE A 344 13.69 1.03 -19.92
CA ILE A 344 13.10 -0.32 -20.03
C ILE A 344 14.19 -1.36 -20.35
N GLY A 345 14.30 -2.36 -19.50
CA GLY A 345 15.26 -3.46 -19.64
C GLY A 345 16.70 -3.13 -19.18
N ARG A 346 16.94 -1.95 -18.60
CA ARG A 346 18.22 -1.53 -18.02
C ARG A 346 18.17 -1.50 -16.50
N ALA A 347 19.34 -1.42 -15.86
CA ALA A 347 19.43 -1.26 -14.40
C ALA A 347 18.86 0.10 -13.97
N ASP A 348 18.12 0.11 -12.86
CA ASP A 348 17.42 1.33 -12.40
C ASP A 348 18.42 2.38 -11.89
N MET A 349 18.69 3.38 -12.75
CA MET A 349 19.57 4.49 -12.51
C MET A 349 19.05 5.39 -11.38
N LEU A 350 17.74 5.67 -11.36
CA LEU A 350 17.13 6.57 -10.37
C LEU A 350 17.19 5.95 -8.97
N ALA A 351 16.88 4.66 -8.85
CA ALA A 351 17.04 3.94 -7.61
C ALA A 351 18.51 3.87 -7.15
N ALA A 352 19.46 3.75 -8.09
CA ALA A 352 20.88 3.77 -7.75
C ALA A 352 21.32 5.13 -7.18
N VAL A 353 20.89 6.25 -7.79
CA VAL A 353 21.16 7.60 -7.28
C VAL A 353 20.53 7.78 -5.90
N GLN A 354 19.25 7.44 -5.74
CA GLN A 354 18.56 7.52 -4.46
C GLN A 354 19.28 6.75 -3.36
N ASN A 355 19.63 5.48 -3.63
CA ASN A 355 20.33 4.64 -2.66
C ASN A 355 21.74 5.17 -2.32
N SER A 356 22.44 5.78 -3.29
CA SER A 356 23.77 6.36 -3.07
C SER A 356 23.68 7.56 -2.12
N LEU A 357 22.79 8.50 -2.39
CA LEU A 357 22.59 9.70 -1.58
C LEU A 357 22.08 9.36 -0.16
N VAL A 358 21.14 8.41 -0.05
CA VAL A 358 20.67 7.93 1.26
C VAL A 358 21.81 7.35 2.08
N ARG A 359 22.70 6.57 1.47
CA ARG A 359 23.89 6.02 2.17
C ARG A 359 24.89 7.09 2.58
N GLU A 360 25.06 8.12 1.77
CA GLU A 360 25.98 9.21 2.05
C GLU A 360 25.51 10.09 3.20
N TRP A 361 24.20 10.41 3.21
CA TRP A 361 23.60 11.33 4.19
C TRP A 361 23.21 10.66 5.50
N ALA A 362 23.00 9.35 5.50
CA ALA A 362 22.90 8.52 6.67
C ALA A 362 24.12 7.61 6.72
N PRO A 363 25.18 7.95 7.46
CA PRO A 363 26.25 7.02 7.77
C PRO A 363 25.62 5.87 8.55
N LEU A 364 25.33 4.80 7.80
CA LEU A 364 24.57 3.68 8.26
C LEU A 364 25.50 2.76 9.02
N ASP A 365 25.28 2.62 10.31
CA ASP A 365 25.46 1.34 10.96
C ASP A 365 24.57 0.33 10.21
N ASP A 366 24.98 -0.92 10.09
CA ASP A 366 24.20 -1.98 9.41
C ASP A 366 22.77 -2.12 9.98
N ASP A 367 22.47 -1.48 11.11
CA ASP A 367 21.20 -1.46 11.85
C ASP A 367 20.30 -0.24 11.59
N TRP A 368 20.60 0.66 10.66
CA TRP A 368 19.79 1.88 10.45
C TRP A 368 18.30 1.58 10.18
N ARG A 369 17.99 0.45 9.52
CA ARG A 369 16.62 -0.01 9.31
C ARG A 369 15.91 -0.41 10.60
N GLY A 370 16.67 -0.59 11.69
CA GLY A 370 16.15 -0.85 13.02
C GLY A 370 15.84 0.41 13.85
N GLY A 371 16.14 1.62 13.35
CA GLY A 371 16.05 2.87 14.13
C GLY A 371 14.64 3.20 14.62
N VAL A 372 13.60 2.95 13.82
CA VAL A 372 12.20 3.12 14.22
C VAL A 372 11.54 1.75 14.37
N GLN A 373 11.36 1.34 15.61
CA GLN A 373 10.90 0.00 15.98
C GLN A 373 9.37 -0.10 16.06
N SER A 374 8.66 1.04 16.19
CA SER A 374 7.21 1.07 16.34
C SER A 374 6.57 2.20 15.55
N VAL A 375 5.29 2.04 15.22
CA VAL A 375 4.47 3.07 14.58
C VAL A 375 4.00 4.04 15.65
N SER A 376 4.45 5.32 15.62
CA SER A 376 4.13 6.34 16.61
C SER A 376 2.63 6.57 16.78
N GLY A 377 1.86 6.35 15.71
CA GLY A 377 0.40 6.48 15.73
C GLY A 377 -0.32 5.29 16.38
N VAL A 378 0.35 4.23 16.82
CA VAL A 378 -0.30 3.06 17.43
C VAL A 378 0.14 2.92 18.89
N GLU A 379 -0.81 3.03 19.83
CA GLU A 379 -0.55 3.06 21.26
C GLU A 379 -1.45 2.08 22.02
N LYS A 380 -0.86 1.28 22.90
CA LYS A 380 -1.60 0.51 23.91
C LYS A 380 -1.94 1.42 25.09
N LEU A 381 -3.24 1.62 25.36
CA LEU A 381 -3.68 2.45 26.46
C LEU A 381 -3.86 1.66 27.77
N ASP A 382 -4.36 0.44 27.65
CA ASP A 382 -4.53 -0.52 28.74
C ASP A 382 -4.61 -1.96 28.16
N ASP A 383 -4.87 -2.96 29.01
CA ASP A 383 -4.90 -4.37 28.61
C ASP A 383 -6.00 -4.74 27.62
N LEU A 384 -6.97 -3.86 27.37
CA LEU A 384 -8.07 -4.09 26.45
C LEU A 384 -8.18 -3.01 25.37
N THR A 385 -7.33 -1.96 25.41
CA THR A 385 -7.54 -0.76 24.61
C THR A 385 -6.30 -0.36 23.85
N ILE A 386 -6.45 -0.15 22.55
CA ILE A 386 -5.45 0.53 21.71
C ILE A 386 -6.02 1.82 21.15
N ARG A 387 -5.14 2.76 20.77
CA ARG A 387 -5.46 3.96 20.01
C ARG A 387 -4.63 3.99 18.73
N ILE A 388 -5.28 4.34 17.62
CA ILE A 388 -4.64 4.52 16.32
C ILE A 388 -4.84 5.98 15.90
N SER A 389 -3.76 6.72 15.76
CA SER A 389 -3.72 8.11 15.30
C SER A 389 -3.52 8.14 13.77
N LEU A 390 -4.26 9.04 13.11
CA LEU A 390 -4.33 9.15 11.66
C LEU A 390 -4.17 10.60 11.24
N THR A 391 -3.46 10.85 10.15
CA THR A 391 -3.34 12.20 9.58
C THR A 391 -4.66 12.69 8.96
N ARG A 392 -5.57 11.77 8.65
CA ARG A 392 -6.97 12.01 8.25
C ARG A 392 -7.80 10.75 8.45
N CYS A 393 -9.11 10.90 8.66
CA CYS A 393 -10.01 9.74 8.78
C CYS A 393 -11.40 10.06 8.24
N ASP A 394 -11.82 9.33 7.23
CA ASP A 394 -13.20 9.26 6.75
C ASP A 394 -13.84 7.91 7.11
N ASP A 395 -15.09 7.70 6.71
CA ASP A 395 -15.81 6.47 7.02
C ASP A 395 -15.23 5.24 6.29
N THR A 396 -14.56 5.42 5.14
CA THR A 396 -13.89 4.33 4.40
C THR A 396 -12.64 3.88 5.15
N ILE A 397 -11.85 4.82 5.65
CA ILE A 397 -10.67 4.53 6.47
C ILE A 397 -11.08 3.87 7.79
N LEU A 398 -12.12 4.41 8.46
CA LEU A 398 -12.64 3.81 9.69
C LEU A 398 -13.11 2.37 9.45
N LYS A 399 -13.84 2.13 8.38
CA LYS A 399 -14.30 0.80 7.99
C LYS A 399 -13.12 -0.14 7.75
N ALA A 400 -12.11 0.28 7.00
CA ALA A 400 -10.93 -0.53 6.73
C ALA A 400 -10.18 -0.90 8.03
N LEU A 401 -10.08 0.03 9.00
CA LEU A 401 -9.48 -0.22 10.30
C LEU A 401 -10.25 -1.23 11.15
N THR A 402 -11.57 -1.28 11.04
CA THR A 402 -12.43 -2.00 11.99
C THR A 402 -13.03 -3.29 11.41
N GLU A 403 -13.00 -3.48 10.10
CA GLU A 403 -13.48 -4.70 9.44
C GLU A 403 -12.35 -5.71 9.20
N ILE A 404 -11.51 -5.92 10.22
CA ILE A 404 -10.45 -6.93 10.24
C ILE A 404 -10.74 -7.96 11.33
N PRO A 405 -10.30 -9.21 11.16
CA PRO A 405 -10.32 -10.20 12.24
C PRO A 405 -9.23 -9.89 13.27
N VAL A 406 -9.48 -10.20 14.53
CA VAL A 406 -8.48 -10.14 15.60
C VAL A 406 -7.80 -11.50 15.70
N ALA A 407 -6.50 -11.52 15.43
CA ALA A 407 -5.70 -12.74 15.45
C ALA A 407 -5.06 -12.94 16.84
N PRO A 408 -5.27 -14.08 17.51
CA PRO A 408 -4.58 -14.37 18.74
C PRO A 408 -3.07 -14.49 18.56
N LEU A 409 -2.30 -13.67 19.28
CA LEU A 409 -0.84 -13.66 19.23
C LEU A 409 -0.24 -15.05 19.50
N HIS A 410 -0.72 -15.76 20.52
CA HIS A 410 -0.18 -17.06 20.92
C HIS A 410 -0.42 -18.20 19.89
N ILE A 411 -1.31 -17.97 18.92
CA ILE A 411 -1.61 -18.92 17.83
C ILE A 411 -0.86 -18.58 16.55
N TYR A 412 -0.83 -17.29 16.18
CA TYR A 412 -0.34 -16.83 14.87
C TYR A 412 1.01 -16.15 14.93
N GLY A 413 1.45 -15.68 16.11
CA GLY A 413 2.73 -15.05 16.34
C GLY A 413 3.65 -15.89 17.23
N ASP A 414 4.78 -15.31 17.60
CA ASP A 414 5.71 -15.84 18.58
C ASP A 414 5.69 -14.97 19.85
N VAL A 415 5.11 -15.49 20.93
CA VAL A 415 5.00 -14.78 22.21
C VAL A 415 6.39 -14.40 22.76
N SER A 416 7.43 -15.16 22.44
CA SER A 416 8.79 -14.84 22.90
C SER A 416 9.41 -13.64 22.17
N LEU A 417 8.86 -13.26 21.02
CA LEU A 417 9.21 -12.08 20.25
C LEU A 417 8.22 -10.91 20.48
N PHE A 418 7.38 -10.98 21.52
CA PHE A 418 6.42 -9.92 21.79
C PHE A 418 6.90 -9.07 22.98
N ASP A 419 7.44 -7.91 22.66
CA ASP A 419 7.92 -6.88 23.59
C ASP A 419 7.63 -5.49 23.01
N PRO A 420 6.39 -4.99 23.14
CA PRO A 420 5.97 -3.72 22.55
C PRO A 420 6.77 -2.50 23.03
N GLU A 421 7.31 -2.55 24.27
CA GLU A 421 8.14 -1.48 24.83
C GLU A 421 9.46 -1.34 24.06
N ASN A 422 9.98 -2.44 23.51
CA ASN A 422 11.19 -2.48 22.69
C ASN A 422 10.89 -2.66 21.19
N GLY A 423 9.63 -2.46 20.77
CA GLY A 423 9.22 -2.45 19.37
C GLY A 423 9.18 -3.83 18.70
N SER A 424 8.98 -4.88 19.46
CA SER A 424 8.83 -6.25 18.96
C SER A 424 7.38 -6.73 19.12
N PHE A 425 6.77 -7.21 18.05
CA PHE A 425 5.33 -7.46 17.98
C PHE A 425 4.96 -8.91 17.61
N GLY A 426 5.78 -9.88 18.03
CA GLY A 426 5.49 -11.30 17.87
C GLY A 426 5.90 -11.89 16.51
N PHE A 427 6.69 -11.16 15.71
CA PHE A 427 7.32 -11.59 14.47
C PHE A 427 8.54 -10.72 14.16
N THR A 428 9.34 -11.10 13.18
CA THR A 428 10.47 -10.27 12.71
C THR A 428 9.96 -9.23 11.71
N LYS A 429 10.18 -7.94 11.98
CA LYS A 429 9.82 -6.85 11.08
C LYS A 429 10.40 -7.09 9.67
N GLY A 430 9.56 -6.95 8.64
CA GLY A 430 9.91 -7.19 7.25
C GLY A 430 9.96 -8.68 6.86
N ASP A 431 9.64 -9.60 7.79
CA ASP A 431 9.57 -11.04 7.51
C ASP A 431 8.34 -11.68 8.20
N LEU A 432 7.29 -11.91 7.44
CA LEU A 432 6.07 -12.58 7.89
C LEU A 432 6.10 -14.12 7.67
N SER A 433 7.26 -14.73 7.41
CA SER A 433 7.37 -16.18 7.18
C SER A 433 6.89 -17.00 8.38
N SER A 434 7.19 -16.55 9.62
CA SER A 434 6.71 -17.19 10.86
C SER A 434 5.19 -17.12 11.03
N VAL A 435 4.57 -16.00 10.64
CA VAL A 435 3.12 -15.82 10.63
C VAL A 435 2.48 -16.68 9.56
N ARG A 436 3.04 -16.70 8.34
CA ARG A 436 2.59 -17.54 7.21
C ARG A 436 2.69 -19.04 7.50
N ALA A 437 3.63 -19.47 8.33
CA ALA A 437 3.72 -20.87 8.77
C ALA A 437 2.45 -21.35 9.50
N ASN A 438 1.63 -20.43 10.00
CA ASN A 438 0.36 -20.70 10.67
C ASN A 438 -0.88 -20.57 9.75
N ASN A 439 -0.71 -20.48 8.43
CA ASN A 439 -1.80 -20.24 7.48
C ASN A 439 -2.90 -21.31 7.48
N GLY A 440 -2.58 -22.55 7.82
CA GLY A 440 -3.56 -23.62 7.93
C GLY A 440 -4.34 -23.65 9.26
N LYS A 441 -3.99 -22.78 10.23
CA LYS A 441 -4.71 -22.71 11.51
C LYS A 441 -5.99 -21.89 11.37
N ALA A 442 -7.02 -22.30 12.07
CA ALA A 442 -8.32 -21.63 12.17
C ALA A 442 -8.77 -21.54 13.63
N VAL A 443 -7.92 -20.96 14.49
CA VAL A 443 -8.17 -20.81 15.93
C VAL A 443 -8.32 -19.32 16.26
N GLY A 444 -9.47 -18.96 16.84
CA GLY A 444 -9.77 -17.59 17.24
C GLY A 444 -10.95 -17.55 18.21
N ALA A 445 -11.61 -16.41 18.33
CA ALA A 445 -12.74 -16.19 19.23
C ALA A 445 -14.06 -16.03 18.44
N GLY A 446 -14.17 -16.67 17.29
CA GLY A 446 -15.36 -16.68 16.45
C GLY A 446 -16.48 -17.58 16.96
N GLU A 447 -17.58 -17.59 16.22
CA GLU A 447 -18.78 -18.37 16.55
C GLU A 447 -18.57 -19.89 16.51
N TYR A 448 -17.57 -20.34 15.72
CA TYR A 448 -17.24 -21.74 15.52
C TYR A 448 -15.78 -22.05 15.82
N VAL A 449 -15.52 -23.32 16.13
CA VAL A 449 -14.19 -23.92 16.34
C VAL A 449 -13.87 -24.85 15.19
N TYR A 450 -12.67 -24.71 14.64
CA TYR A 450 -12.16 -25.67 13.66
C TYR A 450 -11.92 -27.03 14.33
N ARG A 451 -12.55 -28.06 13.79
CA ARG A 451 -12.38 -29.45 14.25
C ARG A 451 -11.35 -30.18 13.41
N GLU A 452 -11.60 -30.30 12.10
CA GLU A 452 -10.74 -31.03 11.19
C GLU A 452 -11.01 -30.68 9.72
N THR A 453 -10.07 -31.07 8.84
CA THR A 453 -10.25 -31.04 7.39
C THR A 453 -10.07 -32.44 6.83
N ASP A 454 -11.00 -32.88 5.98
CA ASP A 454 -10.89 -34.08 5.14
C ASP A 454 -10.82 -33.63 3.68
N ILE A 455 -9.95 -34.18 2.89
CA ILE A 455 -9.58 -33.89 1.46
C ILE A 455 -10.15 -32.61 0.86
N SER A 456 -11.46 -32.38 0.94
CA SER A 456 -12.17 -31.23 0.37
C SER A 456 -13.21 -30.62 1.31
N THR A 457 -13.24 -31.03 2.57
CA THR A 457 -14.29 -30.65 3.52
C THR A 457 -13.68 -30.18 4.84
N VAL A 458 -14.14 -29.05 5.33
CA VAL A 458 -13.80 -28.49 6.64
C VAL A 458 -15.00 -28.64 7.57
N TYR A 459 -14.77 -29.11 8.77
CA TYR A 459 -15.76 -29.29 9.82
C TYR A 459 -15.53 -28.28 10.94
N LEU A 460 -16.57 -27.53 11.27
CA LEU A 460 -16.57 -26.54 12.33
C LEU A 460 -17.64 -26.87 13.35
N ASP A 461 -17.29 -26.90 14.63
CA ASP A 461 -18.23 -27.09 15.74
C ASP A 461 -18.57 -25.76 16.40
N ALA A 462 -19.76 -25.64 17.01
CA ALA A 462 -20.16 -24.46 17.77
C ALA A 462 -19.17 -24.16 18.90
N ASN A 463 -18.77 -22.89 19.06
CA ASN A 463 -17.82 -22.45 20.06
C ASN A 463 -18.52 -22.21 21.40
N GLU A 464 -18.20 -23.02 22.42
CA GLU A 464 -18.75 -22.88 23.77
C GLU A 464 -18.28 -21.57 24.47
N ASN A 465 -17.15 -21.00 24.02
CA ASN A 465 -16.58 -19.76 24.55
C ASN A 465 -17.03 -18.51 23.77
N TYR A 466 -17.94 -18.65 22.79
CA TYR A 466 -18.35 -17.50 21.99
C TYR A 466 -19.04 -16.44 22.85
N TRP A 467 -18.63 -15.19 22.69
CA TRP A 467 -19.03 -14.07 23.56
C TRP A 467 -20.54 -13.74 23.55
N LEU A 468 -21.28 -14.18 22.53
CA LEU A 468 -22.72 -14.05 22.45
C LEU A 468 -23.49 -15.29 22.94
N GLY A 469 -22.76 -16.29 23.42
CA GLY A 469 -23.30 -17.61 23.75
C GLY A 469 -23.18 -18.61 22.61
N VAL A 470 -23.41 -19.86 22.91
CA VAL A 470 -23.31 -20.96 21.93
C VAL A 470 -24.39 -20.78 20.86
N THR A 471 -23.99 -20.90 19.59
CA THR A 471 -24.91 -20.81 18.45
C THR A 471 -25.91 -21.98 18.42
N GLU A 472 -27.09 -21.75 17.84
CA GLU A 472 -28.13 -22.79 17.69
C GLU A 472 -27.74 -23.87 16.69
N VAL A 473 -26.86 -23.59 15.72
CA VAL A 473 -26.39 -24.53 14.72
C VAL A 473 -25.11 -25.22 15.27
N PRO A 474 -25.17 -26.51 15.63
CA PRO A 474 -24.09 -27.15 16.34
C PRO A 474 -22.86 -27.42 15.49
N GLU A 475 -23.03 -27.55 14.18
CA GLU A 475 -21.96 -27.90 13.23
C GLU A 475 -22.16 -27.19 11.89
N VAL A 476 -21.04 -26.69 11.31
CA VAL A 476 -20.99 -26.19 9.94
C VAL A 476 -20.00 -27.03 9.15
N ILE A 477 -20.43 -27.47 7.96
CA ILE A 477 -19.64 -28.30 7.04
C ILE A 477 -19.42 -27.49 5.77
N LEU A 478 -18.17 -27.11 5.48
CA LEU A 478 -17.79 -26.40 4.28
C LEU A 478 -17.09 -27.36 3.32
N THR A 479 -17.61 -27.48 2.10
CA THR A 479 -17.08 -28.41 1.09
C THR A 479 -16.60 -27.67 -0.14
N LYS A 480 -15.41 -28.02 -0.64
CA LYS A 480 -14.92 -27.56 -1.94
C LYS A 480 -15.63 -28.34 -3.04
N ALA A 481 -16.18 -27.63 -4.03
CA ALA A 481 -16.74 -28.25 -5.23
C ALA A 481 -15.67 -29.08 -5.97
N GLY A 482 -16.05 -30.26 -6.44
CA GLY A 482 -15.16 -31.19 -7.14
C GLY A 482 -14.87 -30.81 -8.58
#